data_1667cb93ec0f9ec40394d1c032412c2b
#
_entry.id   1667cb93ec0f9ec40394d1c032412c2b
#
_cell.length_a   1.000
_cell.length_b   1.000
_cell.length_c   1.000
_cell.angle_alpha   90.00
_cell.angle_beta   90.00
_cell.angle_gamma   90.00
#
_symmetry.space_group_name_H-M   'P 1'
#
loop_
_entity.id
_entity.type
_entity.pdbx_description
1 polymer ?
#
loop_
_entity_poly.entity_id
_entity_poly.type
_entity_poly.pdbx_seq_one_letter_code
_entity_poly.pdbx_strand_id
1 'polypeptide(L)'
;MNMDKMIFSSAIIAIGMVVMGWTLKMGIDNFTNKDRKVTVKGLAEKEVPADKVTWPIATKVLGNDLPTLYSQIGKTQQQVKAFLLKNGVKESEIQVNAPTVIDQEADQYSANNKPFRYNITSVLTVTSNNVKLVRGIMSRQGELLKQGVAIVSGGYEYPITYEYVSFTKMKPKMMQEAIENAQKTAQQFAENSQSALNKIVSADQGQFSIEDRDTNTPYIKKVRVVTTVT
;
A
#
# COMPACT_ATOMS: atom_id res chain seq x y z
N MET A 1 5.49 -76.16 -44.35
CA MET A 1 5.25 -75.03 -43.47
C MET A 1 5.22 -73.79 -44.39
N ASN A 2 4.02 -73.18 -44.54
CA ASN A 2 3.74 -72.18 -45.58
C ASN A 2 4.55 -70.91 -45.39
N MET A 3 5.45 -70.59 -46.33
CA MET A 3 6.33 -69.43 -46.37
C MET A 3 5.53 -68.10 -46.25
N ASP A 4 4.32 -68.06 -46.80
CA ASP A 4 3.42 -66.91 -46.75
C ASP A 4 2.96 -66.59 -45.35
N LYS A 5 2.77 -67.61 -44.51
CA LYS A 5 2.39 -67.39 -43.05
C LYS A 5 3.55 -66.86 -42.23
N MET A 6 4.79 -67.23 -42.55
CA MET A 6 5.96 -66.72 -41.86
C MET A 6 6.23 -65.25 -42.28
N ILE A 7 6.05 -64.90 -43.54
CA ILE A 7 6.18 -63.51 -44.02
C ILE A 7 5.10 -62.63 -43.36
N PHE A 8 3.87 -63.13 -43.29
CA PHE A 8 2.78 -62.37 -42.64
C PHE A 8 3.01 -62.16 -41.17
N SER A 9 3.49 -63.15 -40.44
CA SER A 9 3.81 -63.05 -39.03
C SER A 9 4.97 -62.07 -38.75
N SER A 10 6.01 -62.12 -39.60
CA SER A 10 7.16 -61.21 -39.45
C SER A 10 6.80 -59.76 -39.82
N ALA A 11 5.90 -59.56 -40.77
CA ALA A 11 5.38 -58.23 -41.10
C ALA A 11 4.57 -57.61 -39.91
N ILE A 12 3.72 -58.40 -39.24
CA ILE A 12 2.98 -57.95 -38.07
C ILE A 12 3.94 -57.57 -36.92
N ILE A 13 4.97 -58.37 -36.67
CA ILE A 13 5.98 -58.08 -35.63
C ILE A 13 6.75 -56.82 -35.99
N ALA A 14 7.13 -56.63 -37.26
CA ALA A 14 7.83 -55.44 -37.69
C ALA A 14 6.97 -54.16 -37.51
N ILE A 15 5.68 -54.21 -37.86
CA ILE A 15 4.74 -53.11 -37.64
C ILE A 15 4.57 -52.83 -36.15
N GLY A 16 4.45 -53.88 -35.32
CA GLY A 16 4.37 -53.75 -33.87
C GLY A 16 5.59 -53.05 -33.26
N MET A 17 6.80 -53.39 -33.76
CA MET A 17 8.04 -52.73 -33.31
C MET A 17 8.12 -51.25 -33.72
N VAL A 18 7.65 -50.92 -34.95
CA VAL A 18 7.60 -49.53 -35.42
C VAL A 18 6.62 -48.70 -34.57
N VAL A 19 5.43 -49.23 -34.30
CA VAL A 19 4.42 -48.57 -33.46
C VAL A 19 4.96 -48.38 -32.06
N MET A 20 5.60 -49.40 -31.47
CA MET A 20 6.21 -49.33 -30.14
C MET A 20 7.34 -48.31 -30.10
N GLY A 21 8.22 -48.25 -31.10
CA GLY A 21 9.26 -47.23 -31.21
C GLY A 21 8.69 -45.81 -31.30
N TRP A 22 7.59 -45.63 -32.03
CA TRP A 22 6.94 -44.32 -32.16
C TRP A 22 6.27 -43.88 -30.85
N THR A 23 5.58 -44.79 -30.15
CA THR A 23 4.96 -44.50 -28.86
C THR A 23 6.02 -44.19 -27.77
N LEU A 24 7.13 -44.95 -27.78
CA LEU A 24 8.29 -44.66 -26.89
C LEU A 24 8.89 -43.29 -27.18
N LYS A 25 9.12 -42.96 -28.45
CA LYS A 25 9.60 -41.65 -28.83
C LYS A 25 8.66 -40.53 -28.37
N MET A 26 7.34 -40.65 -28.62
CA MET A 26 6.36 -39.68 -28.13
C MET A 26 6.36 -39.53 -26.57
N GLY A 27 6.54 -40.66 -25.87
CA GLY A 27 6.65 -40.66 -24.41
C GLY A 27 7.88 -39.91 -23.89
N ILE A 28 9.06 -40.16 -24.53
CA ILE A 28 10.32 -39.50 -24.19
C ILE A 28 10.28 -38.00 -24.53
N ASP A 29 9.79 -37.67 -25.73
CA ASP A 29 9.65 -36.26 -26.16
C ASP A 29 8.71 -35.48 -25.23
N ASN A 30 7.64 -36.09 -24.77
CA ASN A 30 6.70 -35.48 -23.84
C ASN A 30 7.29 -35.34 -22.45
N PHE A 31 8.16 -36.27 -22.02
CA PHE A 31 8.87 -36.20 -20.74
C PHE A 31 9.94 -35.11 -20.74
N THR A 32 10.73 -35.02 -21.80
CA THR A 32 11.83 -34.06 -21.95
C THR A 32 11.32 -32.62 -22.16
N ASN A 33 10.15 -32.45 -22.77
CA ASN A 33 9.53 -31.15 -22.96
C ASN A 33 8.78 -30.61 -21.72
N LYS A 34 8.50 -31.45 -20.70
CA LYS A 34 7.85 -31.03 -19.46
C LYS A 34 8.67 -30.01 -18.65
N ASP A 35 9.98 -30.00 -18.81
CA ASP A 35 10.88 -29.13 -18.06
C ASP A 35 11.16 -27.77 -18.72
N ARG A 36 10.64 -27.57 -19.94
CA ARG A 36 10.75 -26.27 -20.63
C ARG A 36 9.69 -25.32 -20.09
N LYS A 37 10.08 -24.50 -19.13
CA LYS A 37 9.20 -23.51 -18.53
C LYS A 37 9.79 -22.12 -18.70
N VAL A 38 8.96 -21.13 -18.96
CA VAL A 38 9.31 -19.73 -18.89
C VAL A 38 8.61 -19.09 -17.69
N THR A 39 9.37 -18.42 -16.84
CA THR A 39 8.83 -17.69 -15.70
C THR A 39 9.00 -16.21 -15.96
N VAL A 40 7.89 -15.49 -15.94
CA VAL A 40 7.84 -14.05 -16.16
C VAL A 40 7.13 -13.35 -15.04
N LYS A 41 7.41 -12.06 -14.90
CA LYS A 41 6.74 -11.20 -13.93
C LYS A 41 5.86 -10.19 -14.67
N GLY A 42 4.61 -10.08 -14.25
CA GLY A 42 3.70 -9.03 -14.68
C GLY A 42 3.53 -7.99 -13.57
N LEU A 43 3.55 -6.74 -13.94
CA LEU A 43 3.37 -5.60 -13.05
C LEU A 43 2.04 -4.93 -13.37
N ALA A 44 1.26 -4.62 -12.33
CA ALA A 44 0.21 -3.59 -12.40
C ALA A 44 0.50 -2.51 -11.38
N GLU A 45 0.37 -1.26 -11.81
CA GLU A 45 0.63 -0.08 -10.99
C GLU A 45 -0.43 0.97 -11.26
N LYS A 46 -0.94 1.61 -10.21
CA LYS A 46 -1.95 2.64 -10.34
C LYS A 46 -1.79 3.71 -9.28
N GLU A 47 -1.85 4.96 -9.71
CA GLU A 47 -1.97 6.09 -8.80
C GLU A 47 -3.45 6.36 -8.47
N VAL A 48 -3.73 6.53 -7.19
CA VAL A 48 -5.07 6.80 -6.67
C VAL A 48 -5.01 7.86 -5.58
N PRO A 49 -6.02 8.72 -5.46
CA PRO A 49 -6.11 9.62 -4.32
C PRO A 49 -6.36 8.81 -3.04
N ALA A 50 -5.73 9.20 -1.94
CA ALA A 50 -6.06 8.69 -0.61
C ALA A 50 -7.53 8.98 -0.30
N ASP A 51 -8.17 8.08 0.41
CA ASP A 51 -9.57 8.15 0.79
C ASP A 51 -9.79 8.28 2.30
N LYS A 52 -8.71 8.38 3.06
CA LYS A 52 -8.71 8.67 4.50
C LYS A 52 -7.52 9.56 4.85
N VAL A 53 -7.75 10.53 5.70
CA VAL A 53 -6.71 11.41 6.25
C VAL A 53 -6.80 11.43 7.77
N THR A 54 -5.65 11.38 8.43
CA THR A 54 -5.51 11.63 9.86
C THR A 54 -4.62 12.84 10.05
N TRP A 55 -5.19 13.88 10.65
CA TRP A 55 -4.50 15.15 10.89
C TRP A 55 -4.46 15.43 12.39
N PRO A 56 -3.32 15.22 13.06
CA PRO A 56 -3.11 15.65 14.42
C PRO A 56 -2.82 17.15 14.45
N ILE A 57 -3.59 17.89 15.25
CA ILE A 57 -3.44 19.32 15.49
C ILE A 57 -2.92 19.45 16.93
N ALA A 58 -1.63 19.66 17.07
CA ALA A 58 -1.01 19.85 18.38
C ALA A 58 -0.89 21.34 18.70
N THR A 59 -1.18 21.68 19.95
CA THR A 59 -0.99 23.02 20.51
C THR A 59 -0.17 22.89 21.78
N LYS A 60 0.77 23.82 22.01
CA LYS A 60 1.66 23.83 23.18
C LYS A 60 1.49 25.12 23.97
N VAL A 61 1.44 25.02 25.27
CA VAL A 61 1.47 26.17 26.21
C VAL A 61 2.57 25.95 27.23
N LEU A 62 3.22 27.03 27.63
CA LEU A 62 4.33 27.04 28.56
C LEU A 62 3.99 27.98 29.70
N GLY A 63 4.37 27.64 30.92
CA GLY A 63 4.18 28.50 32.09
C GLY A 63 4.53 27.82 33.40
N ASN A 64 4.24 28.52 34.52
CA ASN A 64 4.59 28.07 35.86
C ASN A 64 3.36 27.74 36.73
N ASP A 65 2.16 28.05 36.24
CA ASP A 65 0.91 27.79 36.97
C ASP A 65 0.01 26.82 36.22
N LEU A 66 -0.07 25.59 36.70
CA LEU A 66 -0.81 24.48 36.05
C LEU A 66 -2.31 24.80 35.85
N PRO A 67 -3.06 25.33 36.83
CA PRO A 67 -4.48 25.66 36.67
C PRO A 67 -4.72 26.64 35.50
N THR A 68 -3.91 27.70 35.43
CA THR A 68 -3.99 28.68 34.36
C THR A 68 -3.69 28.05 32.99
N LEU A 69 -2.65 27.22 32.90
CA LEU A 69 -2.29 26.51 31.69
C LEU A 69 -3.38 25.53 31.20
N TYR A 70 -4.01 24.82 32.15
CA TYR A 70 -5.15 23.95 31.85
C TYR A 70 -6.34 24.73 31.28
N SER A 71 -6.64 25.90 31.87
CA SER A 71 -7.68 26.79 31.36
C SER A 71 -7.38 27.30 29.95
N GLN A 72 -6.12 27.66 29.67
CA GLN A 72 -5.68 28.08 28.33
C GLN A 72 -5.82 26.96 27.31
N ILE A 73 -5.38 25.74 27.65
CA ILE A 73 -5.52 24.56 26.78
C ILE A 73 -6.98 24.30 26.44
N GLY A 74 -7.87 24.34 27.45
CA GLY A 74 -9.32 24.16 27.26
C GLY A 74 -9.91 25.18 26.30
N LYS A 75 -9.56 26.46 26.43
CA LYS A 75 -9.98 27.50 25.49
C LYS A 75 -9.46 27.25 24.07
N THR A 76 -8.18 26.90 23.94
CA THR A 76 -7.55 26.61 22.67
C THR A 76 -8.19 25.42 21.98
N GLN A 77 -8.47 24.33 22.71
CA GLN A 77 -9.20 23.17 22.19
C GLN A 77 -10.58 23.54 21.66
N GLN A 78 -11.32 24.38 22.40
CA GLN A 78 -12.64 24.85 21.98
C GLN A 78 -12.56 25.69 20.70
N GLN A 79 -11.56 26.58 20.59
CA GLN A 79 -11.34 27.39 19.40
C GLN A 79 -11.02 26.53 18.17
N VAL A 80 -10.10 25.56 18.31
CA VAL A 80 -9.76 24.63 17.24
C VAL A 80 -10.96 23.79 16.83
N LYS A 81 -11.70 23.23 17.80
CA LYS A 81 -12.92 22.45 17.55
C LYS A 81 -13.98 23.28 16.82
N ALA A 82 -14.25 24.50 17.28
CA ALA A 82 -15.21 25.41 16.65
C ALA A 82 -14.80 25.76 15.21
N PHE A 83 -13.52 26.00 14.96
CA PHE A 83 -12.98 26.25 13.63
C PHE A 83 -13.22 25.05 12.70
N LEU A 84 -12.93 23.81 13.16
CA LEU A 84 -13.13 22.59 12.37
C LEU A 84 -14.60 22.36 12.03
N LEU A 85 -15.49 22.46 13.03
CA LEU A 85 -16.95 22.32 12.85
C LEU A 85 -17.51 23.36 11.88
N LYS A 86 -17.11 24.64 12.04
CA LYS A 86 -17.50 25.72 11.13
C LYS A 86 -17.09 25.46 9.67
N ASN A 87 -15.97 24.75 9.48
CA ASN A 87 -15.44 24.43 8.17
C ASN A 87 -15.92 23.07 7.62
N GLY A 88 -16.90 22.43 8.29
CA GLY A 88 -17.59 21.25 7.76
C GLY A 88 -17.02 19.89 8.20
N VAL A 89 -16.07 19.85 9.12
CA VAL A 89 -15.65 18.60 9.78
C VAL A 89 -16.78 18.16 10.72
N LYS A 90 -17.12 16.88 10.70
CA LYS A 90 -18.16 16.36 11.61
C LYS A 90 -17.57 16.15 13.01
N GLU A 91 -18.39 16.28 14.02
CA GLU A 91 -17.96 16.06 15.40
C GLU A 91 -17.43 14.65 15.64
N SER A 92 -18.02 13.64 14.97
CA SER A 92 -17.58 12.24 15.03
C SER A 92 -16.20 12.00 14.41
N GLU A 93 -15.69 12.94 13.61
CA GLU A 93 -14.37 12.89 12.98
C GLU A 93 -13.29 13.57 13.83
N ILE A 94 -13.69 14.20 14.94
CA ILE A 94 -12.81 14.97 15.83
C ILE A 94 -12.63 14.19 17.14
N GLN A 95 -11.39 13.86 17.46
CA GLN A 95 -11.02 13.25 18.73
C GLN A 95 -10.12 14.21 19.51
N VAL A 96 -10.52 14.53 20.74
CA VAL A 96 -9.70 15.31 21.67
C VAL A 96 -8.93 14.33 22.56
N ASN A 97 -7.61 14.38 22.51
CA ASN A 97 -6.77 13.54 23.35
C ASN A 97 -6.50 14.23 24.68
N ALA A 98 -6.21 13.44 25.72
CA ALA A 98 -5.78 14.00 27.01
C ALA A 98 -4.49 14.80 26.82
N PRO A 99 -4.37 15.98 27.44
CA PRO A 99 -3.14 16.77 27.38
C PRO A 99 -1.97 16.04 28.06
N THR A 100 -0.79 16.16 27.46
CA THR A 100 0.47 15.68 28.06
C THR A 100 1.15 16.83 28.77
N VAL A 101 1.54 16.62 30.04
CA VAL A 101 2.24 17.60 30.86
C VAL A 101 3.67 17.14 31.10
N ILE A 102 4.63 17.99 30.81
CA ILE A 102 6.04 17.78 31.13
C ILE A 102 6.43 18.80 32.19
N ASP A 103 6.82 18.31 33.37
CA ASP A 103 7.45 19.13 34.43
C ASP A 103 8.94 19.14 34.17
N GLN A 104 9.45 20.29 33.73
CA GLN A 104 10.85 20.43 33.34
C GLN A 104 11.81 20.49 34.55
N GLU A 105 11.30 20.70 35.78
CA GLU A 105 12.08 20.66 37.02
C GLU A 105 12.20 19.22 37.55
N ALA A 106 11.26 18.34 37.22
CA ALA A 106 11.33 16.91 37.60
C ALA A 106 12.41 16.13 36.89
N ASP A 107 12.98 16.67 35.82
CA ASP A 107 14.00 16.01 35.00
C ASP A 107 15.39 16.28 35.57
N GLN A 108 15.97 15.28 36.27
CA GLN A 108 17.27 15.38 36.98
C GLN A 108 18.46 15.75 36.09
N TYR A 109 18.33 15.58 34.78
CA TYR A 109 19.39 15.88 33.80
C TYR A 109 19.22 17.24 33.11
N SER A 110 18.20 18.01 33.49
CA SER A 110 17.91 19.31 32.93
C SER A 110 18.72 20.41 33.62
N ALA A 111 20.02 20.46 33.37
CA ALA A 111 20.94 21.45 33.92
C ALA A 111 20.74 22.89 33.37
N ASN A 112 19.72 23.14 32.59
CA ASN A 112 19.47 24.45 32.00
C ASN A 112 18.30 25.16 32.66
N ASN A 113 18.55 26.40 33.07
CA ASN A 113 17.57 27.36 33.60
C ASN A 113 16.49 27.64 32.51
N LYS A 114 15.48 26.75 32.42
CA LYS A 114 14.36 26.93 31.48
C LYS A 114 13.43 27.99 32.09
N PRO A 115 12.94 28.93 31.25
CA PRO A 115 12.12 30.07 31.75
C PRO A 115 10.75 29.63 32.26
N PHE A 116 10.29 28.42 31.92
CA PHE A 116 8.99 27.87 32.32
C PHE A 116 9.15 26.45 32.85
N ARG A 117 8.45 26.17 33.95
CA ARG A 117 8.46 24.85 34.59
C ARG A 117 7.62 23.82 33.81
N TYR A 118 6.44 24.19 33.34
CA TYR A 118 5.51 23.27 32.72
C TYR A 118 5.44 23.50 31.21
N ASN A 119 5.47 22.40 30.46
CA ASN A 119 5.16 22.37 29.04
C ASN A 119 3.96 21.44 28.85
N ILE A 120 2.82 22.00 28.43
CA ILE A 120 1.60 21.22 28.18
C ILE A 120 1.35 21.15 26.70
N THR A 121 1.23 19.94 26.19
CA THR A 121 0.87 19.66 24.80
C THR A 121 -0.52 19.07 24.76
N SER A 122 -1.39 19.66 23.95
CA SER A 122 -2.72 19.15 23.64
C SER A 122 -2.81 18.78 22.18
N VAL A 123 -3.32 17.58 21.90
CA VAL A 123 -3.49 17.09 20.54
C VAL A 123 -4.97 16.84 20.26
N LEU A 124 -5.46 17.45 19.21
CA LEU A 124 -6.80 17.21 18.65
C LEU A 124 -6.62 16.53 17.30
N THR A 125 -7.16 15.32 17.14
CA THR A 125 -6.97 14.53 15.94
C THR A 125 -8.23 14.56 15.09
N VAL A 126 -8.08 14.93 13.83
CA VAL A 126 -9.14 14.85 12.81
C VAL A 126 -8.90 13.61 11.97
N THR A 127 -9.86 12.69 11.94
CA THR A 127 -9.83 11.51 11.06
C THR A 127 -11.05 11.55 10.16
N SER A 128 -10.84 11.73 8.86
CA SER A 128 -11.93 11.91 7.90
C SER A 128 -11.68 11.17 6.59
N ASN A 129 -12.77 10.69 5.98
CA ASN A 129 -12.74 10.14 4.62
C ASN A 129 -12.85 11.24 3.55
N ASN A 130 -13.15 12.47 3.93
CA ASN A 130 -13.17 13.60 3.02
C ASN A 130 -11.81 14.31 2.97
N VAL A 131 -10.83 13.64 2.36
CA VAL A 131 -9.45 14.14 2.24
C VAL A 131 -9.41 15.55 1.62
N LYS A 132 -10.22 15.81 0.61
CA LYS A 132 -10.26 17.12 -0.07
C LYS A 132 -10.70 18.23 0.87
N LEU A 133 -11.74 18.00 1.68
CA LEU A 133 -12.21 18.96 2.67
C LEU A 133 -11.12 19.28 3.69
N VAL A 134 -10.54 18.24 4.30
CA VAL A 134 -9.53 18.41 5.36
C VAL A 134 -8.29 19.14 4.82
N ARG A 135 -7.82 18.81 3.61
CA ARG A 135 -6.71 19.54 2.97
C ARG A 135 -7.04 21.02 2.73
N GLY A 136 -8.28 21.31 2.32
CA GLY A 136 -8.76 22.70 2.18
C GLY A 136 -8.76 23.45 3.52
N ILE A 137 -9.06 22.78 4.62
CA ILE A 137 -9.01 23.37 5.97
C ILE A 137 -7.57 23.59 6.43
N MET A 138 -6.68 22.62 6.16
CA MET A 138 -5.25 22.75 6.46
C MET A 138 -4.64 24.00 5.80
N SER A 139 -4.99 24.31 4.56
CA SER A 139 -4.50 25.51 3.89
C SER A 139 -4.98 26.82 4.54
N ARG A 140 -6.04 26.77 5.34
CA ARG A 140 -6.60 27.91 6.08
C ARG A 140 -6.26 27.94 7.56
N GLN A 141 -5.37 27.07 8.04
CA GLN A 141 -4.94 27.04 9.44
C GLN A 141 -4.39 28.40 9.93
N GLY A 142 -3.94 29.27 9.03
CA GLY A 142 -3.55 30.65 9.34
C GLY A 142 -4.67 31.49 9.99
N GLU A 143 -5.94 31.10 9.82
CA GLU A 143 -7.07 31.74 10.53
C GLU A 143 -7.01 31.49 12.03
N LEU A 144 -6.54 30.32 12.47
CA LEU A 144 -6.32 30.01 13.88
C LEU A 144 -5.13 30.77 14.45
N LEU A 145 -4.07 30.95 13.67
CA LEU A 145 -2.93 31.80 14.06
C LEU A 145 -3.36 33.24 14.34
N LYS A 146 -4.26 33.81 13.53
CA LYS A 146 -4.85 35.13 13.76
C LYS A 146 -5.67 35.25 15.03
N GLN A 147 -6.18 34.11 15.54
CA GLN A 147 -6.91 34.01 16.81
C GLN A 147 -5.99 33.72 18.00
N GLY A 148 -4.67 33.73 17.79
CA GLY A 148 -3.68 33.46 18.83
C GLY A 148 -3.43 31.95 19.10
N VAL A 149 -3.96 31.07 18.26
CA VAL A 149 -3.74 29.61 18.39
C VAL A 149 -2.53 29.20 17.55
N ALA A 150 -1.41 28.92 18.21
CA ALA A 150 -0.22 28.38 17.57
C ALA A 150 -0.36 26.84 17.41
N ILE A 151 -0.39 26.41 16.16
CA ILE A 151 -0.51 24.98 15.81
C ILE A 151 0.89 24.43 15.50
N VAL A 152 1.18 23.26 16.06
CA VAL A 152 2.33 22.41 15.73
C VAL A 152 1.78 21.15 15.06
N SER A 153 1.81 21.08 13.75
CA SER A 153 1.38 19.89 13.00
C SER A 153 2.20 19.71 11.74
N GLY A 154 2.21 18.52 11.18
CA GLY A 154 2.93 18.22 9.94
C GLY A 154 4.44 18.00 10.09
N GLY A 155 4.97 18.05 11.31
CA GLY A 155 6.36 17.69 11.62
C GLY A 155 6.51 16.20 11.93
N TYR A 156 7.72 15.80 12.31
CA TYR A 156 8.02 14.41 12.66
C TYR A 156 7.20 13.90 13.85
N GLU A 157 6.91 14.76 14.84
CA GLU A 157 6.20 14.41 16.05
C GLU A 157 4.68 14.23 15.84
N TYR A 158 4.11 15.02 14.92
CA TYR A 158 2.67 15.01 14.60
C TYR A 158 2.45 14.93 13.07
N PRO A 159 2.83 13.82 12.42
CA PRO A 159 2.74 13.70 10.98
C PRO A 159 1.28 13.63 10.53
N ILE A 160 0.99 14.27 9.41
CA ILE A 160 -0.27 14.10 8.71
C ILE A 160 -0.16 12.83 7.89
N THR A 161 -1.09 11.89 8.11
CA THR A 161 -1.10 10.62 7.39
C THR A 161 -2.27 10.54 6.44
N TYR A 162 -2.00 9.98 5.27
CA TYR A 162 -2.99 9.70 4.24
C TYR A 162 -3.01 8.20 3.97
N GLU A 163 -4.21 7.62 3.86
CA GLU A 163 -4.38 6.19 3.63
C GLU A 163 -5.34 5.95 2.46
N TYR A 164 -5.15 4.85 1.76
CA TYR A 164 -6.11 4.34 0.79
C TYR A 164 -6.71 3.04 1.32
N VAL A 165 -7.89 3.15 1.96
CA VAL A 165 -8.58 2.04 2.64
C VAL A 165 -9.52 1.27 1.71
N SER A 166 -9.98 1.88 0.61
CA SER A 166 -10.87 1.25 -0.39
C SER A 166 -10.14 0.27 -1.33
N PHE A 167 -8.92 -0.11 -0.99
CA PHE A 167 -8.06 -0.96 -1.79
C PHE A 167 -8.71 -2.30 -2.20
N THR A 168 -9.51 -2.91 -1.31
CA THR A 168 -10.16 -4.20 -1.55
C THR A 168 -11.00 -4.21 -2.83
N LYS A 169 -11.62 -3.09 -3.20
CA LYS A 169 -12.43 -2.97 -4.41
C LYS A 169 -11.60 -2.99 -5.70
N MET A 170 -10.35 -2.54 -5.63
CA MET A 170 -9.47 -2.44 -6.79
C MET A 170 -8.62 -3.70 -7.00
N LYS A 171 -8.40 -4.46 -5.93
CA LYS A 171 -7.53 -5.64 -5.91
C LYS A 171 -7.78 -6.63 -7.08
N PRO A 172 -9.03 -7.07 -7.38
CA PRO A 172 -9.27 -8.04 -8.46
C PRO A 172 -8.85 -7.51 -9.83
N LYS A 173 -9.15 -6.24 -10.12
CA LYS A 173 -8.80 -5.62 -11.40
C LYS A 173 -7.30 -5.48 -11.58
N MET A 174 -6.57 -5.08 -10.56
CA MET A 174 -5.11 -4.98 -10.62
C MET A 174 -4.44 -6.34 -10.78
N MET A 175 -4.98 -7.38 -10.13
CA MET A 175 -4.49 -8.74 -10.32
C MET A 175 -4.66 -9.22 -11.76
N GLN A 176 -5.85 -9.00 -12.35
CA GLN A 176 -6.11 -9.34 -13.75
C GLN A 176 -5.11 -8.62 -14.66
N GLU A 177 -4.92 -7.32 -14.48
CA GLU A 177 -3.98 -6.52 -15.26
C GLU A 177 -2.52 -7.03 -15.13
N ALA A 178 -2.10 -7.41 -13.92
CA ALA A 178 -0.76 -7.96 -13.70
C ALA A 178 -0.58 -9.31 -14.42
N ILE A 179 -1.60 -10.20 -14.41
CA ILE A 179 -1.57 -11.48 -15.14
C ILE A 179 -1.52 -11.24 -16.64
N GLU A 180 -2.34 -10.35 -17.16
CA GLU A 180 -2.35 -10.00 -18.60
C GLU A 180 -0.99 -9.45 -19.05
N ASN A 181 -0.36 -8.61 -18.23
CA ASN A 181 0.97 -8.07 -18.51
C ASN A 181 2.05 -9.17 -18.45
N ALA A 182 1.94 -10.13 -17.53
CA ALA A 182 2.81 -11.30 -17.51
C ALA A 182 2.65 -12.14 -18.77
N GLN A 183 1.42 -12.42 -19.21
CA GLN A 183 1.14 -13.17 -20.42
C GLN A 183 1.72 -12.49 -21.68
N LYS A 184 1.53 -11.17 -21.81
CA LYS A 184 2.13 -10.39 -22.91
C LYS A 184 3.65 -10.49 -22.91
N THR A 185 4.28 -10.39 -21.73
CA THR A 185 5.73 -10.52 -21.60
C THR A 185 6.21 -11.91 -21.99
N ALA A 186 5.49 -12.97 -21.56
CA ALA A 186 5.80 -14.34 -21.95
C ALA A 186 5.68 -14.55 -23.46
N GLN A 187 4.63 -14.00 -24.08
CA GLN A 187 4.41 -14.10 -25.52
C GLN A 187 5.52 -13.42 -26.32
N GLN A 188 5.93 -12.21 -25.94
CA GLN A 188 7.07 -11.52 -26.54
C GLN A 188 8.36 -12.33 -26.41
N PHE A 189 8.57 -12.96 -25.24
CA PHE A 189 9.72 -13.83 -25.03
C PHE A 189 9.71 -15.04 -25.96
N ALA A 190 8.56 -15.69 -26.12
CA ALA A 190 8.39 -16.83 -27.02
C ALA A 190 8.61 -16.45 -28.49
N GLU A 191 8.05 -15.33 -28.93
CA GLU A 191 8.26 -14.79 -30.27
C GLU A 191 9.74 -14.52 -30.56
N ASN A 192 10.43 -13.85 -29.67
CA ASN A 192 11.85 -13.53 -29.80
C ASN A 192 12.76 -14.76 -29.77
N SER A 193 12.34 -15.83 -29.09
CA SER A 193 13.08 -17.11 -29.03
C SER A 193 12.63 -18.14 -30.06
N GLN A 194 11.71 -17.76 -30.95
CA GLN A 194 11.11 -18.66 -31.97
C GLN A 194 10.52 -19.92 -31.32
N SER A 195 9.95 -19.80 -30.15
CA SER A 195 9.33 -20.87 -29.38
C SER A 195 7.81 -20.69 -29.32
N ALA A 196 7.07 -21.76 -29.02
CA ALA A 196 5.64 -21.69 -28.78
C ALA A 196 5.34 -21.76 -27.27
N LEU A 197 4.43 -20.93 -26.81
CA LEU A 197 3.89 -21.01 -25.43
C LEU A 197 2.73 -22.00 -25.35
N ASN A 198 2.67 -22.69 -24.24
CA ASN A 198 1.54 -23.51 -23.84
C ASN A 198 0.70 -22.79 -22.76
N LYS A 199 -0.06 -23.54 -21.99
CA LYS A 199 -0.90 -23.02 -20.90
C LYS A 199 -0.07 -22.62 -19.67
N ILE A 200 -0.59 -21.70 -18.89
CA ILE A 200 -0.05 -21.34 -17.57
C ILE A 200 -0.05 -22.59 -16.66
N VAL A 201 1.10 -22.89 -16.09
CA VAL A 201 1.32 -24.00 -15.16
C VAL A 201 1.11 -23.55 -13.72
N SER A 202 1.58 -22.37 -13.38
CA SER A 202 1.44 -21.78 -12.06
C SER A 202 1.40 -20.26 -12.15
N ALA A 203 0.70 -19.65 -11.21
CA ALA A 203 0.70 -18.21 -11.01
C ALA A 203 0.79 -17.91 -9.53
N ASP A 204 1.80 -17.15 -9.14
CA ASP A 204 2.02 -16.67 -7.79
C ASP A 204 1.67 -15.19 -7.70
N GLN A 205 0.75 -14.88 -6.79
CA GLN A 205 0.41 -13.50 -6.49
C GLN A 205 1.44 -12.93 -5.52
N GLY A 206 2.19 -11.91 -5.94
CA GLY A 206 3.02 -11.11 -5.05
C GLY A 206 2.20 -10.23 -4.11
N GLN A 207 2.88 -9.62 -3.16
CA GLN A 207 2.27 -8.68 -2.24
C GLN A 207 1.90 -7.37 -2.96
N PHE A 208 0.79 -6.78 -2.51
CA PHE A 208 0.47 -5.41 -2.87
C PHE A 208 1.27 -4.45 -1.98
N SER A 209 1.88 -3.46 -2.58
CA SER A 209 2.41 -2.30 -1.87
C SER A 209 1.52 -1.08 -2.14
N ILE A 210 1.32 -0.28 -1.09
CA ILE A 210 0.63 1.01 -1.16
C ILE A 210 1.56 2.01 -0.51
N GLU A 211 2.11 2.88 -1.31
CA GLU A 211 3.11 3.86 -0.90
C GLU A 211 2.66 5.27 -1.31
N ASP A 212 3.27 6.27 -0.73
CA ASP A 212 3.07 7.64 -1.22
C ASP A 212 3.69 7.78 -2.60
N ARG A 213 3.02 8.49 -3.50
CA ARG A 213 3.58 8.76 -4.82
C ARG A 213 4.92 9.48 -4.73
N ASP A 214 4.97 10.46 -3.88
CA ASP A 214 6.17 11.24 -3.55
C ASP A 214 5.98 11.97 -2.21
N THR A 215 7.06 12.52 -1.67
CA THR A 215 7.07 13.24 -0.38
C THR A 215 6.23 14.53 -0.39
N ASN A 216 6.01 15.15 -1.54
CA ASN A 216 5.26 16.41 -1.66
C ASN A 216 3.78 16.19 -1.91
N THR A 217 3.39 14.99 -2.37
CA THR A 217 2.01 14.62 -2.65
C THR A 217 1.59 13.32 -1.95
N PRO A 218 1.74 13.22 -0.62
CA PRO A 218 1.46 11.99 0.14
C PRO A 218 -0.04 11.61 0.11
N TYR A 219 -0.91 12.52 -0.33
CA TYR A 219 -2.34 12.29 -0.54
C TYR A 219 -2.65 11.57 -1.86
N ILE A 220 -1.65 11.28 -2.70
CA ILE A 220 -1.75 10.39 -3.84
C ILE A 220 -0.96 9.14 -3.51
N LYS A 221 -1.63 7.99 -3.60
CA LYS A 221 -1.03 6.69 -3.31
C LYS A 221 -0.72 5.95 -4.60
N LYS A 222 0.44 5.33 -4.63
CA LYS A 222 0.89 4.44 -5.67
C LYS A 222 0.65 3.00 -5.20
N VAL A 223 -0.32 2.35 -5.82
CA VAL A 223 -0.65 0.94 -5.56
C VAL A 223 0.05 0.10 -6.61
N ARG A 224 0.78 -0.90 -6.17
CA ARG A 224 1.57 -1.78 -7.03
C ARG A 224 1.37 -3.24 -6.64
N VAL A 225 1.32 -4.12 -7.64
CA VAL A 225 1.36 -5.57 -7.46
C VAL A 225 2.25 -6.19 -8.54
N VAL A 226 3.00 -7.21 -8.16
CA VAL A 226 3.80 -8.03 -9.08
C VAL A 226 3.28 -9.46 -9.00
N THR A 227 2.93 -10.04 -10.14
CA THR A 227 2.49 -11.45 -10.25
C THR A 227 3.55 -12.22 -11.03
N THR A 228 3.95 -13.38 -10.50
CA THR A 228 4.88 -14.29 -11.19
C THR A 228 4.06 -15.38 -11.85
N VAL A 229 4.29 -15.62 -13.15
CA VAL A 229 3.58 -16.62 -13.95
C VAL A 229 4.60 -17.53 -14.60
N THR A 230 4.34 -18.84 -14.54
CA THR A 230 5.16 -19.87 -15.19
C THR A 230 4.32 -20.65 -16.17
#